data_562e26b656d31f8d9cbd3010e59fd686
#
_entry.id   562e26b656d31f8d9cbd3010e59fd686
#
_cell.length_a   1.000
_cell.length_b   1.000
_cell.length_c   1.000
_cell.angle_alpha   90.00
_cell.angle_beta   90.00
_cell.angle_gamma   90.00
#
_symmetry.space_group_name_H-M   'P 1'
#
loop_
_entity.id
_entity.type
_entity.pdbx_description
1 polymer ?
#
loop_
_entity_poly.entity_id
_entity_poly.type
_entity_poly.pdbx_seq_one_letter_code
_entity_poly.pdbx_strand_id
1 'polypeptide(L)'
;MPIQIIQDDEKLTYEMAGSKILYRRISTLKRGSIVRKHQKRGKTDWNAVTAEILQYVILGWEAVQAKGQDIPFDAELALKLPEDVLSDILALSGGAGEDEDGGDAEKN
;
A
#
# COMPACT_ATOMS: atom_id res chain seq x y z
N MET A 1 -3.34 6.60 -25.88
CA MET A 1 -3.71 7.51 -24.81
C MET A 1 -2.47 8.16 -24.21
N PRO A 2 -2.56 9.42 -23.82
CA PRO A 2 -1.39 10.03 -23.21
C PRO A 2 -1.07 9.41 -21.84
N ILE A 3 0.21 9.43 -21.51
CA ILE A 3 0.65 8.94 -20.21
C ILE A 3 0.25 9.96 -19.15
N GLN A 4 -0.29 9.45 -18.03
CA GLN A 4 -0.73 10.30 -16.93
C GLN A 4 0.24 10.19 -15.77
N ILE A 5 0.55 11.33 -15.17
CA ILE A 5 1.40 11.38 -13.99
C ILE A 5 0.56 11.01 -12.77
N ILE A 6 1.17 10.24 -11.85
CA ILE A 6 0.52 9.89 -10.59
C ILE A 6 0.41 11.16 -9.75
N GLN A 7 -0.80 11.47 -9.28
CA GLN A 7 -1.07 12.65 -8.47
C GLN A 7 -1.15 12.26 -7.00
N ASP A 8 -0.64 13.13 -6.12
CA ASP A 8 -0.67 12.85 -4.68
C ASP A 8 -2.09 12.90 -4.11
N ASP A 9 -3.01 13.55 -4.81
CA ASP A 9 -4.39 13.70 -4.34
C ASP A 9 -5.35 12.72 -4.98
N GLU A 10 -4.83 11.65 -5.59
CA GLU A 10 -5.70 10.62 -6.19
C GLU A 10 -6.52 9.93 -5.13
N LYS A 11 -7.75 9.57 -5.53
CA LYS A 11 -8.63 8.76 -4.69
C LYS A 11 -9.24 7.69 -5.56
N LEU A 12 -8.81 6.46 -5.33
CA LEU A 12 -9.30 5.29 -6.06
C LEU A 12 -10.02 4.40 -5.06
N THR A 13 -10.88 3.54 -5.57
CA THR A 13 -11.68 2.67 -4.72
C THR A 13 -11.37 1.21 -5.00
N TYR A 14 -11.12 0.45 -3.95
CA TYR A 14 -10.98 -0.99 -3.98
C TYR A 14 -12.19 -1.59 -3.25
N GLU A 15 -12.86 -2.55 -3.87
CA GLU A 15 -14.05 -3.16 -3.28
C GLU A 15 -13.84 -4.66 -3.12
N MET A 16 -14.22 -5.17 -1.97
CA MET A 16 -14.19 -6.60 -1.71
C MET A 16 -15.21 -6.92 -0.61
N ALA A 17 -16.04 -7.93 -0.84
CA ALA A 17 -16.99 -8.45 0.16
C ALA A 17 -17.88 -7.36 0.75
N GLY A 18 -18.28 -6.38 -0.07
CA GLY A 18 -19.15 -5.29 0.38
C GLY A 18 -18.44 -4.14 1.05
N SER A 19 -17.14 -4.26 1.29
CA SER A 19 -16.34 -3.18 1.86
C SER A 19 -15.70 -2.37 0.75
N LYS A 20 -15.47 -1.09 1.03
CA LYS A 20 -14.76 -0.21 0.09
C LYS A 20 -13.57 0.40 0.80
N ILE A 21 -12.43 0.38 0.12
CA ILE A 21 -11.22 0.98 0.65
C ILE A 21 -10.75 2.05 -0.33
N LEU A 22 -10.60 3.27 0.17
CA LEU A 22 -10.09 4.38 -0.62
C LEU A 22 -8.57 4.33 -0.56
N TYR A 23 -7.92 4.42 -1.72
CA TYR A 23 -6.48 4.38 -1.77
C TYR A 23 -5.96 5.31 -2.86
N ARG A 24 -4.66 5.56 -2.83
CA ARG A 24 -3.98 6.32 -3.89
C ARG A 24 -2.78 5.52 -4.36
N ARG A 25 -2.33 5.83 -5.58
CA ARG A 25 -1.12 5.22 -6.09
C ARG A 25 0.10 5.92 -5.51
N ILE A 26 1.20 5.18 -5.42
CA ILE A 26 2.45 5.74 -4.92
C ILE A 26 3.43 5.86 -6.09
N SER A 27 4.10 7.02 -6.17
CA SER A 27 5.09 7.24 -7.21
C SER A 27 6.40 6.53 -6.86
N THR A 28 7.21 6.29 -7.88
CA THR A 28 8.52 5.69 -7.68
C THR A 28 9.39 6.54 -6.75
N LEU A 29 9.30 7.86 -6.88
CA LEU A 29 10.06 8.77 -6.02
C LEU A 29 9.64 8.63 -4.56
N LYS A 30 8.34 8.60 -4.31
CA LYS A 30 7.85 8.49 -2.92
C LYS A 30 8.21 7.12 -2.35
N ARG A 31 8.02 6.07 -3.14
CA ARG A 31 8.37 4.72 -2.69
C ARG A 31 9.85 4.62 -2.37
N GLY A 32 10.70 5.16 -3.24
CA GLY A 32 12.14 5.17 -3.00
C GLY A 32 12.54 5.93 -1.74
N SER A 33 11.85 7.03 -1.47
CA SER A 33 12.08 7.80 -0.25
C SER A 33 11.78 6.96 0.99
N ILE A 34 10.67 6.22 0.97
CA ILE A 34 10.29 5.35 2.08
C ILE A 34 11.33 4.23 2.26
N VAL A 35 11.76 3.62 1.15
CA VAL A 35 12.76 2.55 1.22
C VAL A 35 14.05 3.06 1.86
N ARG A 36 14.53 4.23 1.41
CA ARG A 36 15.78 4.79 1.95
C ARG A 36 15.67 5.11 3.43
N LYS A 37 14.50 5.54 3.88
CA LYS A 37 14.26 5.87 5.27
C LYS A 37 14.47 4.68 6.19
N HIS A 38 14.24 3.47 5.68
CA HIS A 38 14.33 2.24 6.46
C HIS A 38 15.56 1.41 6.12
N GLN A 39 16.57 2.04 5.52
CA GLN A 39 17.83 1.39 5.22
C GLN A 39 18.86 1.76 6.27
N LYS A 40 19.55 0.75 6.79
CA LYS A 40 20.65 0.94 7.73
C LYS A 40 21.75 -0.05 7.41
N ARG A 41 22.97 0.45 7.26
CA ARG A 41 24.16 -0.39 7.04
C ARG A 41 23.96 -1.34 5.87
N GLY A 42 23.37 -0.84 4.79
CA GLY A 42 23.16 -1.62 3.58
C GLY A 42 22.01 -2.61 3.65
N LYS A 43 21.25 -2.62 4.73
CA LYS A 43 20.10 -3.52 4.88
C LYS A 43 18.82 -2.72 4.93
N THR A 44 17.77 -3.27 4.33
CA THR A 44 16.46 -2.64 4.30
C THR A 44 15.50 -3.43 5.18
N ASP A 45 14.80 -2.71 6.07
CA ASP A 45 13.73 -3.31 6.85
C ASP A 45 12.46 -3.30 6.02
N TRP A 46 12.24 -4.38 5.26
CA TRP A 46 11.13 -4.45 4.33
C TRP A 46 9.77 -4.47 5.02
N ASN A 47 9.68 -4.98 6.24
CA ASN A 47 8.42 -4.93 6.98
C ASN A 47 8.03 -3.48 7.30
N ALA A 48 9.00 -2.68 7.70
CA ALA A 48 8.73 -1.26 7.97
C ALA A 48 8.41 -0.50 6.70
N VAL A 49 9.10 -0.82 5.60
CA VAL A 49 8.81 -0.21 4.29
C VAL A 49 7.38 -0.51 3.89
N THR A 50 6.97 -1.78 3.93
CA THR A 50 5.64 -2.19 3.53
C THR A 50 4.58 -1.50 4.39
N ALA A 51 4.79 -1.46 5.70
CA ALA A 51 3.84 -0.82 6.61
C ALA A 51 3.68 0.66 6.28
N GLU A 52 4.78 1.35 6.05
CA GLU A 52 4.69 2.79 5.75
C GLU A 52 4.04 3.04 4.40
N ILE A 53 4.33 2.20 3.39
CA ILE A 53 3.69 2.32 2.08
C ILE A 53 2.18 2.15 2.22
N LEU A 54 1.74 1.11 2.95
CA LEU A 54 0.31 0.87 3.14
C LEU A 54 -0.36 2.03 3.85
N GLN A 55 0.28 2.60 4.87
CA GLN A 55 -0.28 3.75 5.57
C GLN A 55 -0.32 5.00 4.70
N TYR A 56 0.59 5.10 3.73
CA TYR A 56 0.57 6.21 2.78
C TYR A 56 -0.54 6.04 1.74
N VAL A 57 -0.74 4.81 1.22
CA VAL A 57 -1.67 4.62 0.11
C VAL A 57 -3.11 4.42 0.56
N ILE A 58 -3.37 3.88 1.75
CA ILE A 58 -4.75 3.67 2.22
C ILE A 58 -5.24 4.96 2.86
N LEU A 59 -6.31 5.53 2.29
CA LEU A 59 -6.81 6.84 2.69
C LEU A 59 -8.05 6.78 3.57
N GLY A 60 -8.83 5.72 3.47
CA GLY A 60 -10.07 5.60 4.23
C GLY A 60 -10.80 4.33 3.84
N TRP A 61 -11.97 4.11 4.45
CA TRP A 61 -12.78 2.96 4.07
C TRP A 61 -14.24 3.16 4.47
N GLU A 62 -15.10 2.26 3.92
CA GLU A 62 -16.51 2.14 4.29
C GLU A 62 -16.83 0.67 4.49
N ALA A 63 -17.66 0.38 5.48
CA ALA A 63 -18.16 -0.97 5.73
C ALA A 63 -17.06 -1.98 6.03
N VAL A 64 -15.98 -1.52 6.66
CA VAL A 64 -14.96 -2.41 7.22
C VAL A 64 -15.34 -2.71 8.66
N GLN A 65 -15.34 -3.98 9.01
CA GLN A 65 -15.91 -4.43 10.28
C GLN A 65 -14.88 -5.11 11.17
N ALA A 66 -15.09 -4.96 12.48
CA ALA A 66 -14.41 -5.74 13.49
C ALA A 66 -15.48 -6.30 14.41
N LYS A 67 -15.46 -7.61 14.62
CA LYS A 67 -16.44 -8.30 15.47
C LYS A 67 -17.87 -8.03 15.02
N GLY A 68 -18.08 -7.96 13.71
CA GLY A 68 -19.40 -7.78 13.13
C GLY A 68 -19.93 -6.36 13.14
N GLN A 69 -19.14 -5.39 13.55
CA GLN A 69 -19.56 -3.99 13.60
C GLN A 69 -18.67 -3.12 12.76
N ASP A 70 -19.27 -2.17 12.06
CA ASP A 70 -18.51 -1.21 11.26
C ASP A 70 -17.61 -0.40 12.18
N ILE A 71 -16.36 -0.21 11.74
CA ILE A 71 -15.41 0.59 12.50
C ILE A 71 -14.94 1.77 11.65
N PRO A 72 -14.67 2.92 12.29
CA PRO A 72 -14.17 4.07 11.56
C PRO A 72 -12.74 3.81 11.07
N PHE A 73 -12.36 4.53 10.05
CA PHE A 73 -11.00 4.41 9.51
C PHE A 73 -9.98 4.89 10.55
N ASP A 74 -8.90 4.13 10.65
CA ASP A 74 -7.75 4.47 11.49
C ASP A 74 -6.52 3.93 10.79
N ALA A 75 -5.50 4.77 10.63
CA ALA A 75 -4.30 4.38 9.88
C ALA A 75 -3.59 3.17 10.51
N GLU A 76 -3.63 3.04 11.83
CA GLU A 76 -3.03 1.87 12.47
C GLU A 76 -3.84 0.62 12.21
N LEU A 77 -5.17 0.75 12.20
CA LEU A 77 -6.04 -0.38 11.93
C LEU A 77 -5.94 -0.85 10.48
N ALA A 78 -5.52 0.04 9.58
CA ALA A 78 -5.36 -0.33 8.19
C ALA A 78 -4.39 -1.49 8.03
N LEU A 79 -3.37 -1.57 8.88
CA LEU A 79 -2.39 -2.66 8.81
C LEU A 79 -2.94 -3.99 9.32
N LYS A 80 -4.14 -3.98 9.90
CA LYS A 80 -4.81 -5.20 10.38
C LYS A 80 -5.79 -5.76 9.37
N LEU A 81 -5.91 -5.16 8.19
CA LEU A 81 -6.72 -5.73 7.13
C LEU A 81 -6.15 -7.09 6.73
N PRO A 82 -7.01 -7.99 6.20
CA PRO A 82 -6.52 -9.30 5.78
C PRO A 82 -5.39 -9.17 4.76
N GLU A 83 -4.50 -10.15 4.78
CA GLU A 83 -3.29 -10.10 3.96
C GLU A 83 -3.60 -10.02 2.48
N ASP A 84 -4.62 -10.75 2.03
CA ASP A 84 -4.99 -10.73 0.61
C ASP A 84 -5.47 -9.34 0.18
N VAL A 85 -6.19 -8.63 1.06
CA VAL A 85 -6.62 -7.26 0.79
C VAL A 85 -5.41 -6.34 0.70
N LEU A 86 -4.50 -6.46 1.65
CA LEU A 86 -3.30 -5.61 1.66
C LEU A 86 -2.42 -5.88 0.44
N SER A 87 -2.29 -7.15 0.04
CA SER A 87 -1.52 -7.51 -1.15
C SER A 87 -2.14 -6.90 -2.41
N ASP A 88 -3.48 -6.97 -2.52
CA ASP A 88 -4.16 -6.40 -3.67
C ASP A 88 -3.94 -4.89 -3.75
N ILE A 89 -4.04 -4.21 -2.61
CA ILE A 89 -3.85 -2.77 -2.58
C ILE A 89 -2.41 -2.40 -2.91
N LEU A 90 -1.44 -3.15 -2.40
CA LEU A 90 -0.04 -2.92 -2.76
C LEU A 90 0.17 -3.04 -4.26
N ALA A 91 -0.42 -4.08 -4.88
CA ALA A 91 -0.27 -4.28 -6.32
C ALA A 91 -0.92 -3.14 -7.09
N LEU A 92 -2.15 -2.77 -6.72
CA LEU A 92 -2.90 -1.75 -7.44
C LEU A 92 -2.28 -0.36 -7.27
N SER A 93 -1.71 -0.09 -6.12
CA SER A 93 -1.13 1.23 -5.82
C SER A 93 0.29 1.39 -6.36
N GLY A 94 0.93 0.30 -6.79
CA GLY A 94 2.33 0.34 -7.17
C GLY A 94 3.27 0.18 -6.00
N GLY A 95 2.74 -0.06 -4.81
CA GLY A 95 3.57 -0.17 -3.61
C GLY A 95 4.38 -1.44 -3.53
N ALA A 96 3.91 -2.50 -4.21
CA ALA A 96 4.65 -3.76 -4.25
C ALA A 96 5.99 -3.60 -4.98
N GLY A 97 6.02 -2.69 -5.96
CA GLY A 97 7.25 -2.46 -6.68
C GLY A 97 7.76 -3.70 -7.34
N GLU A 98 9.02 -3.70 -7.63
CA GLU A 98 9.64 -4.82 -8.25
C GLU A 98 10.54 -5.53 -7.34
N ASP A 99 10.30 -5.39 -6.14
CA ASP A 99 11.04 -6.21 -5.29
C ASP A 99 10.64 -7.63 -5.45
N GLU A 100 10.29 -7.46 -6.16
CA GLU A 100 10.24 -8.45 -6.39
C GLU A 100 10.93 -8.90 -7.34
N ASP A 101 11.11 -8.30 -7.32
CA ASP A 101 11.69 -8.55 -7.85
C ASP A 101 12.42 -8.74 -7.75
N GLY A 102 12.52 -8.58 -7.64
CA GLY A 102 13.13 -8.92 -7.41
C GLY A 102 13.71 -9.30 -7.42
N GLY A 103 13.58 -9.30 -7.55
CA GLY A 103 14.00 -9.87 -7.49
C GLY A 103 14.45 -10.25 -7.84
N ASP A 104 14.28 -10.29 -8.07
CA ASP A 104 14.55 -10.82 -8.34
C ASP A 104 15.07 -11.17 -8.68
N ALA A 105 15.03 -11.19 -8.80
CA ALA A 105 15.30 -11.70 -9.02
C ALA A 105 15.84 -12.03 -9.38
N GLU A 106 15.72 -11.99 -9.52
CA GLU A 106 15.94 -12.47 -9.73
C GLU A 106 16.43 -12.66 -10.06
N LYS A 107 16.56 -12.64 -10.14
CA LYS A 107 16.81 -12.91 -10.38
C LYS A 107 17.43 -13.14 -10.55
N ASN A 108 17.50 -13.27 -10.63
CA ASN A 108 17.80 -13.66 -10.72
C ASN A 108 18.24 -13.86 -10.78
#